data_67d5071acd5a2342a388cbd737d36e22
#
_entry.id   67d5071acd5a2342a388cbd737d36e22
#
_cell.length_a   1.000
_cell.length_b   1.000
_cell.length_c   1.000
_cell.angle_alpha   90.00
_cell.angle_beta   90.00
_cell.angle_gamma   90.00
#
_symmetry.space_group_name_H-M   'P 1'
#
loop_
_entity.id
_entity.type
_entity.pdbx_description
1 polymer ?
#
loop_
_entity_poly.entity_id
_entity_poly.type
_entity_poly.pdbx_seq_one_letter_code
_entity_poly.pdbx_strand_id
1 'polypeptide(L)'
;MAHELRYGTAVHSSIIRANPQHNFAHTHAMLIYDSNAIYSMIPKNGCTTMRVSIAKANGIISGNSNWEWIHQNNDSFRPSFKDLALASYRFTVLRCPYSRLVSCFLDKIVKRTPDAVQFLKAAKTGVELEFLTFRRFCDEIARPAVRASNIHWRSQVDFLVYSDYDDYFCFENFPKIAAQLNACIGFAMIDARPMARHDSSHYTITHGATSYADAPITHLEAMMLNGFYPSPDCFYDDTLRALVAQAYEADFALYRREFPGMGLFEDKAKAGPCVAAV
;
A
#
# COMPACT_ATOMS: atom_id res chain seq x y z
N MET A 1 -6.85 -26.69 7.39
CA MET A 1 -6.23 -27.06 6.08
C MET A 1 -4.99 -26.23 5.91
N ALA A 2 -3.95 -26.74 5.24
CA ALA A 2 -2.77 -25.93 4.94
C ALA A 2 -3.10 -24.89 3.85
N HIS A 3 -2.58 -23.68 4.01
CA HIS A 3 -2.85 -22.59 3.07
C HIS A 3 -1.82 -22.59 1.94
N GLU A 4 -2.28 -22.34 0.72
CA GLU A 4 -1.43 -22.29 -0.46
C GLU A 4 -0.61 -20.98 -0.49
N LEU A 5 0.72 -21.15 -0.51
CA LEU A 5 1.62 -20.00 -0.66
C LEU A 5 1.73 -19.62 -2.14
N ARG A 6 1.60 -18.33 -2.44
CA ARG A 6 1.55 -17.77 -3.80
C ARG A 6 2.70 -18.25 -4.71
N TYR A 7 3.88 -18.44 -4.14
CA TYR A 7 5.08 -18.84 -4.88
C TYR A 7 5.47 -20.30 -4.63
N GLY A 8 4.56 -21.10 -4.03
CA GLY A 8 4.81 -22.49 -3.65
C GLY A 8 4.40 -23.53 -4.68
N THR A 9 3.78 -23.11 -5.79
CA THR A 9 3.30 -24.04 -6.82
C THR A 9 4.42 -24.60 -7.70
N ALA A 10 4.16 -25.74 -8.35
CA ALA A 10 5.09 -26.42 -9.23
C ALA A 10 5.60 -25.58 -10.44
N VAL A 11 4.98 -24.43 -10.70
CA VAL A 11 5.42 -23.48 -11.73
C VAL A 11 6.72 -22.77 -11.32
N HIS A 12 6.98 -22.67 -10.01
CA HIS A 12 8.22 -22.11 -9.47
C HIS A 12 9.18 -23.28 -9.16
N SER A 13 10.07 -23.59 -10.06
CA SER A 13 11.03 -24.73 -10.00
C SER A 13 12.05 -24.63 -8.85
N SER A 14 12.05 -23.58 -8.05
CA SER A 14 12.94 -23.37 -6.92
C SER A 14 12.30 -23.80 -5.59
N ILE A 15 13.14 -24.30 -4.67
CA ILE A 15 12.72 -24.47 -3.27
C ILE A 15 12.17 -23.13 -2.76
N ILE A 16 10.96 -23.11 -2.23
CA ILE A 16 10.27 -21.88 -1.84
C ILE A 16 11.12 -20.94 -0.98
N ARG A 17 11.95 -21.48 -0.10
CA ARG A 17 12.87 -20.71 0.75
C ARG A 17 13.96 -19.97 -0.03
N ALA A 18 14.27 -20.41 -1.25
CA ALA A 18 15.21 -19.77 -2.15
C ALA A 18 14.53 -18.85 -3.18
N ASN A 19 13.20 -18.81 -3.21
CA ASN A 19 12.44 -17.97 -4.15
C ASN A 19 12.48 -16.50 -3.70
N PRO A 20 13.06 -15.57 -4.51
CA PRO A 20 13.20 -14.16 -4.14
C PRO A 20 11.86 -13.45 -3.96
N GLN A 21 10.83 -13.79 -4.77
CA GLN A 21 9.51 -13.18 -4.68
C GLN A 21 8.81 -13.63 -3.40
N HIS A 22 8.89 -14.92 -3.06
CA HIS A 22 8.38 -15.41 -1.78
C HIS A 22 9.07 -14.72 -0.61
N ASN A 23 10.40 -14.66 -0.63
CA ASN A 23 11.17 -14.03 0.44
C ASN A 23 10.79 -12.54 0.60
N PHE A 24 10.60 -11.83 -0.50
CA PHE A 24 10.12 -10.45 -0.46
C PHE A 24 8.73 -10.34 0.18
N ALA A 25 7.75 -11.13 -0.26
CA ALA A 25 6.40 -11.13 0.32
C ALA A 25 6.43 -11.54 1.80
N HIS A 26 7.20 -12.56 2.14
CA HIS A 26 7.35 -13.07 3.51
C HIS A 26 7.93 -12.02 4.47
N THR A 27 8.92 -11.22 4.04
CA THR A 27 9.48 -10.13 4.87
C THR A 27 8.49 -9.00 5.15
N HIS A 28 7.37 -8.96 4.43
CA HIS A 28 6.29 -7.98 4.63
C HIS A 28 5.04 -8.60 5.27
N ALA A 29 5.09 -9.88 5.66
CA ALA A 29 4.02 -10.52 6.42
C ALA A 29 4.24 -10.33 7.92
N MET A 30 3.15 -10.14 8.67
CA MET A 30 3.17 -9.90 10.11
C MET A 30 2.17 -10.83 10.81
N LEU A 31 2.62 -11.46 11.89
CA LEU A 31 1.82 -12.34 12.74
C LEU A 31 1.15 -11.53 13.86
N ILE A 32 -0.14 -11.77 14.07
CA ILE A 32 -0.89 -11.32 15.24
C ILE A 32 -1.00 -12.53 16.17
N TYR A 33 -0.32 -12.49 17.32
CA TYR A 33 -0.10 -13.66 18.17
C TYR A 33 -1.39 -14.28 18.70
N ASP A 34 -2.26 -13.48 19.31
CA ASP A 34 -3.46 -13.97 19.99
C ASP A 34 -4.45 -14.68 19.06
N SER A 35 -4.57 -14.18 17.83
CA SER A 35 -5.50 -14.72 16.83
C SER A 35 -4.83 -15.70 15.86
N ASN A 36 -3.51 -15.86 15.90
CA ASN A 36 -2.75 -16.58 14.88
C ASN A 36 -3.10 -16.11 13.45
N ALA A 37 -3.34 -14.80 13.28
CA ALA A 37 -3.68 -14.20 12.00
C ALA A 37 -2.44 -13.63 11.32
N ILE A 38 -2.43 -13.69 9.98
CA ILE A 38 -1.34 -13.15 9.15
C ILE A 38 -1.85 -11.95 8.34
N TYR A 39 -1.18 -10.83 8.51
CA TYR A 39 -1.36 -9.62 7.71
C TYR A 39 -0.24 -9.48 6.68
N SER A 40 -0.57 -9.42 5.37
CA SER A 40 0.37 -9.01 4.34
C SER A 40 0.39 -7.49 4.22
N MET A 41 1.48 -6.88 4.71
CA MET A 41 1.64 -5.42 4.79
C MET A 41 2.02 -4.84 3.44
N ILE A 42 1.23 -3.89 2.97
CA ILE A 42 1.50 -3.15 1.72
C ILE A 42 1.70 -1.67 2.06
N PRO A 43 2.85 -1.07 1.71
CA PRO A 43 3.08 0.36 1.91
C PRO A 43 2.03 1.24 1.23
N LYS A 44 1.67 2.36 1.85
CA LYS A 44 0.66 3.35 1.41
C LYS A 44 -0.80 2.88 1.49
N ASN A 45 -1.06 1.72 2.11
CA ASN A 45 -2.40 1.16 2.35
C ASN A 45 -2.76 1.18 3.86
N GLY A 46 -2.41 2.23 4.59
CA GLY A 46 -2.68 2.32 6.03
C GLY A 46 -1.71 1.49 6.88
N CYS A 47 -0.56 1.10 6.33
CA CYS A 47 0.38 0.19 6.98
C CYS A 47 0.90 0.71 8.33
N THR A 48 1.02 2.01 8.56
CA THR A 48 1.45 2.54 9.87
C THR A 48 0.43 2.22 10.95
N THR A 49 -0.85 2.49 10.71
CA THR A 49 -1.94 2.13 11.64
C THR A 49 -1.98 0.63 11.92
N MET A 50 -1.90 -0.21 10.89
CA MET A 50 -1.89 -1.67 11.06
C MET A 50 -0.68 -2.13 11.87
N ARG A 51 0.52 -1.67 11.56
CA ARG A 51 1.76 -2.06 12.24
C ARG A 51 1.78 -1.65 13.71
N VAL A 52 1.35 -0.42 14.01
CA VAL A 52 1.22 0.07 15.40
C VAL A 52 0.19 -0.76 16.16
N SER A 53 -0.96 -1.04 15.54
CA SER A 53 -2.00 -1.87 16.13
C SER A 53 -1.52 -3.30 16.42
N ILE A 54 -0.77 -3.91 15.50
CA ILE A 54 -0.17 -5.25 15.67
C ILE A 54 0.88 -5.22 16.78
N ALA A 55 1.75 -4.23 16.82
CA ALA A 55 2.77 -4.11 17.87
C ALA A 55 2.14 -3.98 19.27
N LYS A 56 1.00 -3.27 19.37
CA LYS A 56 0.24 -3.17 20.62
C LYS A 56 -0.48 -4.48 20.96
N ALA A 57 -1.16 -5.11 20.00
CA ALA A 57 -1.84 -6.39 20.20
C ALA A 57 -0.86 -7.48 20.64
N ASN A 58 0.35 -7.49 20.08
CA ASN A 58 1.42 -8.41 20.44
C ASN A 58 2.17 -8.03 21.74
N GLY A 59 1.73 -6.99 22.46
CA GLY A 59 2.25 -6.61 23.79
C GLY A 59 3.62 -5.94 23.78
N ILE A 60 4.13 -5.49 22.60
CA ILE A 60 5.50 -4.92 22.49
C ILE A 60 5.50 -3.43 22.79
N ILE A 61 4.44 -2.71 22.45
CA ILE A 61 4.29 -1.29 22.77
C ILE A 61 3.08 -1.06 23.66
N SER A 62 3.24 -0.18 24.64
CA SER A 62 2.15 0.27 25.53
C SER A 62 1.91 1.76 25.32
N GLY A 63 0.67 2.15 25.11
CA GLY A 63 0.29 3.56 24.90
C GLY A 63 0.71 4.10 23.52
N ASN A 64 0.85 5.44 23.45
CA ASN A 64 1.14 6.17 22.21
C ASN A 64 2.62 6.54 22.07
N SER A 65 3.45 6.23 23.05
CA SER A 65 4.89 6.41 22.99
C SER A 65 5.56 5.29 22.17
N ASN A 66 6.65 5.61 21.50
CA ASN A 66 7.45 4.64 20.73
C ASN A 66 6.77 4.03 19.49
N TRP A 67 5.76 4.68 18.91
CA TRP A 67 5.13 4.20 17.67
C TRP A 67 6.14 4.10 16.49
N GLU A 68 7.20 4.90 16.51
CA GLU A 68 8.26 4.85 15.48
C GLU A 68 9.07 3.57 15.53
N TRP A 69 9.10 2.89 16.69
CA TRP A 69 9.83 1.65 16.92
C TRP A 69 9.53 0.60 15.83
N ILE A 70 8.25 0.45 15.46
CA ILE A 70 7.85 -0.57 14.47
C ILE A 70 8.42 -0.31 13.07
N HIS A 71 8.75 0.94 12.72
CA HIS A 71 9.35 1.24 11.42
C HIS A 71 10.77 0.69 11.29
N GLN A 72 11.48 0.54 12.40
CA GLN A 72 12.83 0.00 12.46
C GLN A 72 12.85 -1.51 12.79
N ASN A 73 11.74 -2.03 13.30
CA ASN A 73 11.63 -3.38 13.83
C ASN A 73 10.54 -4.21 13.12
N ASN A 74 10.40 -4.06 11.82
CA ASN A 74 9.40 -4.78 11.02
C ASN A 74 9.50 -6.30 11.12
N ASP A 75 10.72 -6.81 11.31
CA ASP A 75 11.01 -8.25 11.38
C ASP A 75 10.57 -8.91 12.69
N SER A 76 10.24 -8.11 13.73
CA SER A 76 9.85 -8.63 15.05
C SER A 76 8.61 -9.52 15.02
N PHE A 77 7.72 -9.29 14.05
CA PHE A 77 6.48 -10.05 13.90
C PHE A 77 6.46 -10.89 12.62
N ARG A 78 7.63 -11.16 12.03
CA ARG A 78 7.71 -12.02 10.83
C ARG A 78 7.26 -13.43 11.19
N PRO A 79 6.24 -13.99 10.50
CA PRO A 79 5.79 -15.36 10.74
C PRO A 79 6.86 -16.37 10.34
N SER A 80 6.92 -17.50 11.04
CA SER A 80 7.66 -18.67 10.56
C SER A 80 6.91 -19.38 9.42
N PHE A 81 7.55 -20.33 8.74
CA PHE A 81 6.84 -21.17 7.77
C PHE A 81 5.69 -21.96 8.39
N LYS A 82 5.83 -22.35 9.66
CA LYS A 82 4.77 -23.02 10.41
C LYS A 82 3.58 -22.08 10.62
N ASP A 83 3.84 -20.84 11.00
CA ASP A 83 2.78 -19.84 11.20
C ASP A 83 2.06 -19.53 9.88
N LEU A 84 2.80 -19.41 8.76
CA LEU A 84 2.19 -19.23 7.44
C LEU A 84 1.29 -20.42 7.06
N ALA A 85 1.75 -21.65 7.31
CA ALA A 85 0.99 -22.86 6.96
C ALA A 85 -0.25 -23.08 7.83
N LEU A 86 -0.24 -22.63 9.08
CA LEU A 86 -1.25 -22.86 10.10
C LEU A 86 -2.01 -21.60 10.51
N ALA A 87 -1.88 -20.50 9.77
CA ALA A 87 -2.60 -19.27 10.05
C ALA A 87 -4.12 -19.53 10.19
N SER A 88 -4.72 -18.99 11.24
CA SER A 88 -6.16 -19.13 11.45
C SER A 88 -6.96 -18.16 10.58
N TYR A 89 -6.34 -17.04 10.20
CA TYR A 89 -6.95 -16.00 9.38
C TYR A 89 -5.87 -15.22 8.62
N ARG A 90 -6.12 -14.92 7.37
CA ARG A 90 -5.18 -14.26 6.47
C ARG A 90 -5.86 -13.06 5.83
N PHE A 91 -5.24 -11.89 5.91
CA PHE A 91 -5.83 -10.70 5.32
C PHE A 91 -4.78 -9.73 4.78
N THR A 92 -5.24 -8.84 3.93
CA THR A 92 -4.47 -7.71 3.43
C THR A 92 -5.36 -6.51 3.20
N VAL A 93 -4.76 -5.33 3.12
CA VAL A 93 -5.46 -4.09 2.77
C VAL A 93 -4.97 -3.65 1.38
N LEU A 94 -5.88 -3.58 0.43
CA LEU A 94 -5.62 -3.08 -0.92
C LEU A 94 -6.10 -1.64 -1.05
N ARG A 95 -5.45 -0.89 -1.90
CA ARG A 95 -5.83 0.48 -2.26
C ARG A 95 -5.92 0.61 -3.76
N CYS A 96 -6.83 1.48 -4.25
CA CYS A 96 -6.88 1.81 -5.66
C CYS A 96 -5.47 2.18 -6.16
N PRO A 97 -4.92 1.51 -7.19
CA PRO A 97 -3.53 1.74 -7.61
C PRO A 97 -3.25 3.19 -8.00
N TYR A 98 -4.21 3.88 -8.61
CA TYR A 98 -4.09 5.30 -8.91
C TYR A 98 -3.90 6.16 -7.66
N SER A 99 -4.80 6.01 -6.67
CA SER A 99 -4.74 6.77 -5.41
C SER A 99 -3.48 6.43 -4.61
N ARG A 100 -3.07 5.16 -4.62
CA ARG A 100 -1.85 4.71 -3.97
C ARG A 100 -0.61 5.38 -4.54
N LEU A 101 -0.52 5.46 -5.87
CA LEU A 101 0.64 6.02 -6.56
C LEU A 101 0.80 7.51 -6.31
N VAL A 102 -0.30 8.29 -6.39
CA VAL A 102 -0.27 9.71 -6.02
C VAL A 102 0.13 9.89 -4.55
N SER A 103 -0.44 9.09 -3.65
CA SER A 103 -0.05 9.13 -2.23
C SER A 103 1.44 8.82 -2.01
N CYS A 104 2.00 7.92 -2.82
CA CYS A 104 3.43 7.64 -2.81
C CYS A 104 4.24 8.83 -3.31
N PHE A 105 3.89 9.38 -4.45
CA PHE A 105 4.58 10.54 -5.05
C PHE A 105 4.60 11.73 -4.11
N LEU A 106 3.45 12.12 -3.56
CA LEU A 106 3.37 13.26 -2.63
C LEU A 106 4.16 13.03 -1.34
N ASP A 107 4.12 11.81 -0.79
CA ASP A 107 4.79 11.53 0.49
C ASP A 107 6.29 11.25 0.34
N LYS A 108 6.74 10.63 -0.75
CA LYS A 108 8.13 10.19 -0.90
C LYS A 108 8.96 11.09 -1.80
N ILE A 109 8.37 11.59 -2.87
CA ILE A 109 9.08 12.38 -3.87
C ILE A 109 8.94 13.87 -3.56
N VAL A 110 7.71 14.38 -3.41
CA VAL A 110 7.48 15.81 -3.13
C VAL A 110 8.08 16.23 -1.78
N LYS A 111 7.94 15.41 -0.73
CA LYS A 111 8.56 15.65 0.59
C LYS A 111 10.07 15.36 0.63
N ARG A 112 10.70 15.05 -0.50
CA ARG A 112 12.16 14.84 -0.64
C ARG A 112 12.74 13.85 0.36
N THR A 113 12.03 12.75 0.64
CA THR A 113 12.56 11.70 1.53
C THR A 113 13.75 10.98 0.89
N PRO A 114 14.53 10.16 1.62
CA PRO A 114 15.60 9.35 1.03
C PRO A 114 15.15 8.48 -0.14
N ASP A 115 13.85 8.13 -0.20
CA ASP A 115 13.27 7.39 -1.32
C ASP A 115 13.34 8.16 -2.64
N ALA A 116 13.26 9.50 -2.62
CA ALA A 116 13.41 10.33 -3.81
C ALA A 116 14.81 10.19 -4.45
N VAL A 117 15.85 10.15 -3.62
CA VAL A 117 17.22 9.92 -4.08
C VAL A 117 17.38 8.52 -4.66
N GLN A 118 16.76 7.51 -4.01
CA GLN A 118 16.75 6.14 -4.52
C GLN A 118 16.03 6.06 -5.86
N PHE A 119 14.91 6.77 -6.03
CA PHE A 119 14.19 6.86 -7.30
C PHE A 119 15.08 7.42 -8.41
N LEU A 120 15.73 8.57 -8.21
CA LEU A 120 16.60 9.18 -9.22
C LEU A 120 17.74 8.25 -9.64
N LYS A 121 18.35 7.53 -8.68
CA LYS A 121 19.40 6.53 -8.97
C LYS A 121 18.88 5.37 -9.82
N ALA A 122 17.69 4.86 -9.52
CA ALA A 122 17.08 3.75 -10.24
C ALA A 122 16.60 4.17 -11.64
N ALA A 123 16.00 5.35 -11.74
CA ALA A 123 15.45 5.89 -12.97
C ALA A 123 16.52 6.31 -13.96
N LYS A 124 17.68 6.81 -13.49
CA LYS A 124 18.78 7.33 -14.33
C LYS A 124 18.31 8.41 -15.30
N THR A 125 17.40 9.28 -14.86
CA THR A 125 16.70 10.22 -15.74
C THR A 125 17.55 11.40 -16.16
N GLY A 126 18.61 11.73 -15.42
CA GLY A 126 19.33 12.98 -15.56
C GLY A 126 18.53 14.23 -15.19
N VAL A 127 17.27 14.08 -14.72
CA VAL A 127 16.43 15.19 -14.28
C VAL A 127 16.75 15.51 -12.82
N GLU A 128 16.94 16.78 -12.53
CA GLU A 128 17.07 17.27 -11.16
C GLU A 128 15.74 17.10 -10.42
N LEU A 129 15.82 16.77 -9.14
CA LEU A 129 14.63 16.47 -8.33
C LEU A 129 13.61 17.60 -8.35
N GLU A 130 14.07 18.86 -8.34
CA GLU A 130 13.25 20.07 -8.33
C GLU A 130 12.27 20.16 -9.51
N PHE A 131 12.69 19.64 -10.65
CA PHE A 131 11.91 19.66 -11.90
C PHE A 131 11.15 18.37 -12.17
N LEU A 132 11.21 17.40 -11.24
CA LEU A 132 10.49 16.15 -11.40
C LEU A 132 8.98 16.41 -11.31
N THR A 133 8.23 15.81 -12.24
CA THR A 133 6.76 15.87 -12.32
C THR A 133 6.15 14.49 -12.05
N PHE A 134 4.86 14.44 -11.74
CA PHE A 134 4.17 13.17 -11.61
C PHE A 134 4.19 12.36 -12.91
N ARG A 135 4.02 13.02 -14.06
CA ARG A 135 4.13 12.37 -15.38
C ARG A 135 5.48 11.67 -15.53
N ARG A 136 6.56 12.40 -15.29
CA ARG A 136 7.91 11.83 -15.41
C ARG A 136 8.13 10.68 -14.43
N PHE A 137 7.62 10.81 -13.22
CA PHE A 137 7.65 9.72 -12.24
C PHE A 137 6.91 8.48 -12.77
N CYS A 138 5.72 8.62 -13.35
CA CYS A 138 4.96 7.52 -13.94
C CYS A 138 5.69 6.86 -15.13
N ASP A 139 6.28 7.66 -16.04
CA ASP A 139 7.07 7.16 -17.16
C ASP A 139 8.22 6.25 -16.69
N GLU A 140 8.89 6.66 -15.63
CA GLU A 140 10.03 5.90 -15.09
C GLU A 140 9.59 4.61 -14.37
N ILE A 141 8.56 4.65 -13.55
CA ILE A 141 8.06 3.47 -12.84
C ILE A 141 7.31 2.49 -13.74
N ALA A 142 6.92 2.89 -14.96
CA ALA A 142 6.40 1.96 -15.96
C ALA A 142 7.46 0.88 -16.31
N ARG A 143 8.75 1.20 -16.17
CA ARG A 143 9.82 0.22 -16.31
C ARG A 143 9.87 -0.74 -15.11
N PRO A 144 9.77 -2.07 -15.32
CA PRO A 144 9.70 -3.05 -14.23
C PRO A 144 10.86 -2.94 -13.21
N ALA A 145 12.08 -2.69 -13.68
CA ALA A 145 13.26 -2.57 -12.80
C ALA A 145 13.17 -1.36 -11.86
N VAL A 146 12.65 -0.22 -12.35
CA VAL A 146 12.44 0.98 -11.52
C VAL A 146 11.28 0.74 -10.56
N ARG A 147 10.16 0.15 -11.05
CA ARG A 147 9.02 -0.19 -10.20
C ARG A 147 9.40 -1.15 -9.07
N ALA A 148 10.26 -2.12 -9.31
CA ALA A 148 10.73 -3.05 -8.30
C ALA A 148 11.80 -2.48 -7.34
N SER A 149 12.34 -1.29 -7.61
CA SER A 149 13.49 -0.75 -6.87
C SER A 149 13.16 -0.26 -5.45
N ASN A 150 11.88 0.02 -5.15
CA ASN A 150 11.47 0.52 -3.83
C ASN A 150 10.07 0.02 -3.46
N ILE A 151 9.87 -0.27 -2.19
CA ILE A 151 8.62 -0.82 -1.64
C ILE A 151 7.41 0.13 -1.79
N HIS A 152 7.62 1.43 -1.87
CA HIS A 152 6.54 2.42 -1.86
C HIS A 152 5.79 2.50 -3.20
N TRP A 153 6.48 2.27 -4.31
CA TRP A 153 5.87 2.23 -5.66
C TRP A 153 5.89 0.84 -6.30
N ARG A 154 6.35 -0.19 -5.58
CA ARG A 154 6.27 -1.58 -6.01
C ARG A 154 4.82 -2.05 -6.13
N SER A 155 4.54 -2.99 -7.03
CA SER A 155 3.21 -3.58 -7.22
C SER A 155 2.69 -4.20 -5.93
N GLN A 156 1.41 -4.03 -5.63
CA GLN A 156 0.78 -4.55 -4.42
C GLN A 156 0.78 -6.09 -4.38
N VAL A 157 0.57 -6.70 -5.54
CA VAL A 157 0.57 -8.17 -5.66
C VAL A 157 1.90 -8.82 -5.27
N ASP A 158 3.02 -8.07 -5.30
CA ASP A 158 4.33 -8.60 -4.90
C ASP A 158 4.44 -8.83 -3.39
N PHE A 159 3.60 -8.18 -2.58
CA PHE A 159 3.57 -8.31 -1.13
C PHE A 159 2.72 -9.47 -0.63
N LEU A 160 1.99 -10.13 -1.53
CA LEU A 160 1.07 -11.19 -1.17
C LEU A 160 1.81 -12.51 -0.98
N VAL A 161 1.80 -13.05 0.24
CA VAL A 161 2.48 -14.31 0.57
C VAL A 161 1.62 -15.53 0.24
N TYR A 162 0.29 -15.38 0.19
CA TYR A 162 -0.66 -16.43 -0.15
C TYR A 162 -1.25 -16.26 -1.55
N SER A 163 -1.70 -17.35 -2.14
CA SER A 163 -2.45 -17.36 -3.41
C SER A 163 -3.82 -16.70 -3.25
N ASP A 164 -4.43 -16.88 -2.06
CA ASP A 164 -5.71 -16.30 -1.69
C ASP A 164 -5.75 -15.95 -0.19
N TYR A 165 -6.67 -15.10 0.20
CA TYR A 165 -6.84 -14.59 1.56
C TYR A 165 -8.27 -14.81 2.02
N ASP A 166 -8.46 -14.88 3.35
CA ASP A 166 -9.79 -14.97 3.94
C ASP A 166 -10.54 -13.64 3.74
N ASP A 167 -9.82 -12.51 3.85
CA ASP A 167 -10.38 -11.19 3.52
C ASP A 167 -9.37 -10.27 2.83
N TYR A 168 -9.87 -9.56 1.82
CA TYR A 168 -9.24 -8.39 1.24
C TYR A 168 -10.00 -7.14 1.71
N PHE A 169 -9.32 -6.21 2.34
CA PHE A 169 -9.92 -4.96 2.80
C PHE A 169 -9.64 -3.81 1.85
N CYS A 170 -10.66 -2.97 1.61
CA CYS A 170 -10.54 -1.78 0.78
C CYS A 170 -10.09 -0.58 1.63
N PHE A 171 -8.92 0.00 1.31
CA PHE A 171 -8.40 1.17 2.01
C PHE A 171 -9.35 2.38 1.95
N GLU A 172 -10.07 2.53 0.85
CA GLU A 172 -11.05 3.61 0.66
C GLU A 172 -12.24 3.50 1.64
N ASN A 173 -12.44 2.32 2.25
CA ASN A 173 -13.41 2.06 3.32
C ASN A 173 -12.74 1.80 4.69
N PHE A 174 -11.58 2.40 4.93
CA PHE A 174 -10.74 2.12 6.11
C PHE A 174 -11.48 2.12 7.46
N PRO A 175 -12.46 3.00 7.74
CA PRO A 175 -13.21 2.94 9.01
C PRO A 175 -13.94 1.61 9.24
N LYS A 176 -14.37 0.91 8.19
CA LYS A 176 -15.05 -0.39 8.30
C LYS A 176 -14.09 -1.53 8.63
N ILE A 177 -12.81 -1.40 8.27
CA ILE A 177 -11.80 -2.45 8.50
C ILE A 177 -11.66 -2.73 10.00
N ALA A 178 -11.63 -1.69 10.84
CA ALA A 178 -11.50 -1.84 12.28
C ALA A 178 -12.64 -2.68 12.89
N ALA A 179 -13.89 -2.41 12.48
CA ALA A 179 -15.06 -3.14 12.96
C ALA A 179 -15.03 -4.62 12.51
N GLN A 180 -14.67 -4.86 11.25
CA GLN A 180 -14.60 -6.22 10.69
C GLN A 180 -13.47 -7.03 11.34
N LEU A 181 -12.27 -6.50 11.46
CA LEU A 181 -11.16 -7.21 12.12
C LEU A 181 -11.44 -7.50 13.59
N ASN A 182 -12.12 -6.57 14.30
CA ASN A 182 -12.53 -6.84 15.67
C ASN A 182 -13.57 -7.96 15.74
N ALA A 183 -14.54 -7.98 14.84
CA ALA A 183 -15.56 -9.03 14.79
C ALA A 183 -14.97 -10.40 14.39
N CYS A 184 -14.07 -10.45 13.40
CA CYS A 184 -13.52 -11.70 12.89
C CYS A 184 -12.47 -12.34 13.81
N ILE A 185 -11.58 -11.53 14.39
CA ILE A 185 -10.40 -12.03 15.11
C ILE A 185 -10.12 -11.32 16.45
N GLY A 186 -11.05 -10.50 16.96
CA GLY A 186 -10.88 -9.75 18.20
C GLY A 186 -9.79 -8.67 18.12
N PHE A 187 -9.36 -8.28 16.92
CA PHE A 187 -8.25 -7.36 16.73
C PHE A 187 -8.72 -5.89 16.84
N ALA A 188 -8.26 -5.22 17.90
CA ALA A 188 -8.54 -3.81 18.14
C ALA A 188 -7.53 -2.92 17.41
N MET A 189 -7.99 -2.24 16.35
CA MET A 189 -7.18 -1.24 15.66
C MET A 189 -7.10 0.07 16.45
N ILE A 190 -5.92 0.69 16.43
CA ILE A 190 -5.69 2.02 16.99
C ILE A 190 -5.64 3.03 15.84
N ASP A 191 -6.20 4.21 16.02
CA ASP A 191 -5.96 5.30 15.07
C ASP A 191 -4.56 5.89 15.28
N ALA A 192 -3.63 5.51 14.42
CA ALA A 192 -2.25 6.00 14.46
C ALA A 192 -2.03 7.29 13.65
N ARG A 193 -3.07 7.85 13.01
CA ARG A 193 -2.94 9.08 12.20
C ARG A 193 -2.44 10.27 13.01
N PRO A 194 -2.97 10.55 14.22
CA PRO A 194 -2.49 11.66 15.03
C PRO A 194 -1.01 11.53 15.45
N MET A 195 -0.53 10.28 15.61
CA MET A 195 0.84 10.00 16.01
C MET A 195 1.83 10.16 14.85
N ALA A 196 1.45 9.68 13.68
CA ALA A 196 2.35 9.53 12.54
C ALA A 196 2.56 10.81 11.70
N ARG A 197 1.83 11.90 11.98
CA ARG A 197 1.82 13.14 11.18
C ARG A 197 1.67 12.90 9.65
N HIS A 198 1.15 11.74 9.29
CA HIS A 198 0.85 11.35 7.90
C HIS A 198 -0.61 11.58 7.54
N ASP A 199 -1.34 12.24 8.43
CA ASP A 199 -2.73 12.57 8.23
C ASP A 199 -2.87 13.75 7.25
N SER A 200 -3.74 13.57 6.25
CA SER A 200 -4.12 14.66 5.34
C SER A 200 -5.30 15.48 5.84
N SER A 201 -5.84 15.17 7.04
CA SER A 201 -7.02 15.86 7.59
C SER A 201 -6.79 17.33 7.89
N HIS A 202 -5.54 17.74 8.08
CA HIS A 202 -5.16 19.15 8.29
C HIS A 202 -4.97 19.94 6.99
N TYR A 203 -5.05 19.27 5.83
CA TYR A 203 -4.97 19.96 4.54
C TYR A 203 -6.36 20.26 3.98
N THR A 204 -6.47 21.36 3.27
CA THR A 204 -7.61 21.62 2.37
C THR A 204 -7.38 20.83 1.09
N ILE A 205 -8.26 19.85 0.82
CA ILE A 205 -8.19 19.06 -0.41
C ILE A 205 -8.63 19.94 -1.59
N THR A 206 -7.77 20.11 -2.58
CA THR A 206 -8.10 20.82 -3.81
C THR A 206 -8.64 19.83 -4.83
N HIS A 207 -9.87 20.08 -5.27
CA HIS A 207 -10.53 19.39 -6.39
C HIS A 207 -10.66 20.36 -7.56
N GLY A 208 -10.70 19.87 -8.78
CA GLY A 208 -11.05 20.74 -9.92
C GLY A 208 -10.33 20.44 -11.22
N ALA A 209 -10.51 21.32 -12.19
CA ALA A 209 -10.01 21.18 -13.56
C ALA A 209 -8.47 21.38 -13.70
N THR A 210 -7.79 21.79 -12.66
CA THR A 210 -6.32 21.99 -12.71
C THR A 210 -5.61 20.63 -12.69
N SER A 211 -4.86 20.36 -13.75
CA SER A 211 -4.01 19.17 -13.81
C SER A 211 -2.66 19.44 -13.11
N TYR A 212 -2.28 18.55 -12.24
CA TYR A 212 -0.95 18.57 -11.59
C TYR A 212 0.02 17.52 -12.16
N ALA A 213 -0.34 16.86 -13.25
CA ALA A 213 0.48 15.85 -13.89
C ALA A 213 1.89 16.36 -14.25
N ASP A 214 1.96 17.59 -14.73
CA ASP A 214 3.18 18.25 -15.21
C ASP A 214 3.68 19.36 -14.26
N ALA A 215 3.05 19.47 -13.08
CA ALA A 215 3.53 20.41 -12.05
C ALA A 215 4.84 19.88 -11.45
N PRO A 216 5.92 20.70 -11.38
CA PRO A 216 7.16 20.32 -10.73
C PRO A 216 6.94 20.13 -9.22
N ILE A 217 7.76 19.28 -8.60
CA ILE A 217 7.59 19.00 -7.15
C ILE A 217 7.69 20.24 -6.29
N THR A 218 8.47 21.24 -6.68
CA THR A 218 8.59 22.53 -5.97
C THR A 218 7.26 23.27 -5.86
N HIS A 219 6.42 23.21 -6.91
CA HIS A 219 5.08 23.79 -6.88
C HIS A 219 4.18 23.03 -5.90
N LEU A 220 4.19 21.69 -5.96
CA LEU A 220 3.40 20.83 -5.07
C LEU A 220 3.84 20.96 -3.60
N GLU A 221 5.15 21.06 -3.37
CA GLU A 221 5.71 21.31 -2.04
C GLU A 221 5.22 22.63 -1.46
N ALA A 222 5.27 23.72 -2.26
CA ALA A 222 4.74 25.01 -1.85
C ALA A 222 3.23 24.98 -1.53
N MET A 223 2.43 24.25 -2.33
CA MET A 223 0.99 24.03 -2.03
C MET A 223 0.81 23.34 -0.69
N MET A 224 1.54 22.24 -0.44
CA MET A 224 1.45 21.49 0.81
C MET A 224 1.89 22.31 2.02
N LEU A 225 2.94 23.11 1.90
CA LEU A 225 3.38 24.03 2.96
C LEU A 225 2.32 25.09 3.28
N ASN A 226 1.52 25.51 2.29
CA ASN A 226 0.38 26.41 2.47
C ASN A 226 -0.92 25.72 2.89
N GLY A 227 -0.87 24.45 3.26
CA GLY A 227 -2.02 23.70 3.77
C GLY A 227 -2.97 23.16 2.69
N PHE A 228 -2.55 23.10 1.43
CA PHE A 228 -3.35 22.53 0.34
C PHE A 228 -2.81 21.16 -0.08
N TYR A 229 -3.71 20.24 -0.41
CA TYR A 229 -3.37 18.89 -0.87
C TYR A 229 -4.17 18.53 -2.12
N PRO A 230 -3.49 18.32 -3.25
CA PRO A 230 -4.20 17.99 -4.48
C PRO A 230 -4.90 16.62 -4.40
N SER A 231 -6.16 16.57 -4.83
CA SER A 231 -6.88 15.30 -4.95
C SER A 231 -6.22 14.39 -5.99
N PRO A 232 -6.20 13.06 -5.76
CA PRO A 232 -5.54 12.13 -6.67
C PRO A 232 -6.01 12.18 -8.12
N ASP A 233 -7.27 12.49 -8.38
CA ASP A 233 -7.83 12.62 -9.73
C ASP A 233 -7.20 13.76 -10.54
N CYS A 234 -6.71 14.81 -9.87
CA CYS A 234 -6.05 15.94 -10.51
C CYS A 234 -4.66 15.61 -11.12
N PHE A 235 -4.15 14.43 -10.91
CA PHE A 235 -2.83 13.99 -11.42
C PHE A 235 -2.92 13.19 -12.73
N TYR A 236 -4.11 12.85 -13.19
CA TYR A 236 -4.27 11.91 -14.29
C TYR A 236 -5.04 12.50 -15.47
N ASP A 237 -4.44 12.43 -16.63
CA ASP A 237 -5.12 12.45 -17.92
C ASP A 237 -5.30 11.01 -18.46
N ASP A 238 -5.93 10.87 -19.62
CA ASP A 238 -6.19 9.55 -20.22
C ASP A 238 -4.92 8.79 -20.55
N THR A 239 -3.86 9.48 -20.98
CA THR A 239 -2.56 8.87 -21.30
C THR A 239 -1.90 8.30 -20.05
N LEU A 240 -1.86 9.08 -18.96
CA LEU A 240 -1.30 8.61 -17.69
C LEU A 240 -2.14 7.50 -17.06
N ARG A 241 -3.47 7.57 -17.21
CA ARG A 241 -4.33 6.47 -16.76
C ARG A 241 -4.01 5.18 -17.48
N ALA A 242 -3.87 5.22 -18.80
CA ALA A 242 -3.53 4.03 -19.59
C ALA A 242 -2.13 3.49 -19.22
N LEU A 243 -1.14 4.36 -19.11
CA LEU A 243 0.24 3.98 -18.74
C LEU A 243 0.28 3.28 -17.37
N VAL A 244 -0.35 3.87 -16.36
CA VAL A 244 -0.37 3.32 -15.00
C VAL A 244 -1.22 2.05 -14.93
N ALA A 245 -2.33 1.98 -15.66
CA ALA A 245 -3.14 0.76 -15.74
C ALA A 245 -2.34 -0.40 -16.32
N GLN A 246 -1.57 -0.17 -17.38
CA GLN A 246 -0.68 -1.18 -17.97
C GLN A 246 0.45 -1.56 -17.00
N ALA A 247 1.11 -0.58 -16.39
CA ALA A 247 2.23 -0.83 -15.48
C ALA A 247 1.83 -1.64 -14.23
N TYR A 248 0.61 -1.45 -13.74
CA TYR A 248 0.06 -2.11 -12.55
C TYR A 248 -1.11 -3.04 -12.87
N GLU A 249 -1.11 -3.66 -14.05
CA GLU A 249 -2.23 -4.49 -14.54
C GLU A 249 -2.68 -5.55 -13.51
N ALA A 250 -1.74 -6.26 -12.90
CA ALA A 250 -2.05 -7.28 -11.89
C ALA A 250 -2.68 -6.69 -10.62
N ASP A 251 -2.25 -5.49 -10.19
CA ASP A 251 -2.85 -4.78 -9.05
C ASP A 251 -4.29 -4.35 -9.39
N PHE A 252 -4.52 -3.84 -10.60
CA PHE A 252 -5.88 -3.47 -11.04
C PHE A 252 -6.79 -4.67 -11.19
N ALA A 253 -6.28 -5.78 -11.74
CA ALA A 253 -7.05 -7.01 -11.88
C ALA A 253 -7.51 -7.52 -10.50
N LEU A 254 -6.58 -7.56 -9.53
CA LEU A 254 -6.91 -7.94 -8.16
C LEU A 254 -7.89 -6.95 -7.52
N TYR A 255 -7.60 -5.65 -7.57
CA TYR A 255 -8.42 -4.63 -6.92
C TYR A 255 -9.87 -4.61 -7.45
N ARG A 256 -10.06 -4.72 -8.78
CA ARG A 256 -11.39 -4.76 -9.40
C ARG A 256 -12.15 -6.03 -9.09
N ARG A 257 -11.46 -7.17 -8.98
CA ARG A 257 -12.07 -8.45 -8.58
C ARG A 257 -12.67 -8.34 -7.18
N GLU A 258 -11.90 -7.78 -6.24
CA GLU A 258 -12.30 -7.70 -4.83
C GLU A 258 -13.24 -6.52 -4.53
N PHE A 259 -13.11 -5.41 -5.27
CA PHE A 259 -13.83 -4.16 -5.01
C PHE A 259 -14.41 -3.56 -6.28
N PRO A 260 -15.39 -4.21 -6.91
CA PRO A 260 -15.99 -3.69 -8.15
C PRO A 260 -16.61 -2.31 -7.89
N GLY A 261 -16.33 -1.35 -8.77
CA GLY A 261 -16.85 0.02 -8.71
C GLY A 261 -16.22 0.92 -7.65
N MET A 262 -15.13 0.50 -6.97
CA MET A 262 -14.47 1.30 -5.92
C MET A 262 -13.23 2.06 -6.42
N GLY A 263 -12.87 1.94 -7.68
CA GLY A 263 -11.71 2.62 -8.26
C GLY A 263 -11.89 4.13 -8.38
N LEU A 264 -10.78 4.87 -8.39
CA LEU A 264 -10.78 6.34 -8.46
C LEU A 264 -11.56 6.89 -9.66
N PHE A 265 -11.52 6.18 -10.80
CA PHE A 265 -12.16 6.57 -12.06
C PHE A 265 -13.28 5.60 -12.47
N GLU A 266 -13.78 4.80 -11.55
CA GLU A 266 -14.89 3.89 -11.81
C GLU A 266 -16.22 4.56 -11.41
N ASP A 267 -17.25 4.39 -12.25
CA ASP A 267 -18.58 4.94 -11.99
C ASP A 267 -19.20 4.22 -10.79
N LYS A 268 -19.35 4.95 -9.70
CA LYS A 268 -20.00 4.46 -8.46
C LYS A 268 -21.44 3.98 -8.69
N ALA A 269 -22.06 4.36 -9.77
CA ALA A 269 -23.41 3.94 -10.15
C ALA A 269 -23.50 2.45 -10.57
N LYS A 270 -22.38 1.80 -10.87
CA LYS A 270 -22.33 0.37 -11.26
C LYS A 270 -21.93 -0.56 -10.12
N ALA A 271 -21.63 -0.03 -8.94
CA ALA A 271 -21.38 -0.83 -7.76
C ALA A 271 -22.72 -1.37 -7.24
N GLY A 272 -23.04 -2.62 -7.54
CA GLY A 272 -24.10 -3.35 -6.84
C GLY A 272 -23.82 -3.39 -5.35
N PRO A 273 -24.84 -3.65 -4.50
CA PRO A 273 -24.63 -3.75 -3.07
C PRO A 273 -23.58 -4.84 -2.79
N CYS A 274 -22.56 -4.49 -2.03
CA CYS A 274 -21.54 -5.42 -1.56
C CYS A 274 -22.27 -6.59 -0.87
N VAL A 275 -22.27 -7.74 -1.50
CA VAL A 275 -22.89 -8.94 -0.91
C VAL A 275 -22.03 -9.31 0.28
N ALA A 276 -22.53 -9.02 1.48
CA ALA A 276 -21.97 -9.59 2.70
C ALA A 276 -22.16 -11.11 2.60
N ALA A 277 -21.06 -11.84 2.47
CA ALA A 277 -21.10 -13.28 2.68
C ALA A 277 -21.50 -13.52 4.13
N VAL A 278 -22.61 -14.25 4.30
CA VAL A 278 -23.17 -14.71 5.59
C VAL A 278 -22.28 -15.79 6.18
#